data_639a123e859cbfdffede265fd2a48717
#
_entry.id   639a123e859cbfdffede265fd2a48717
#
_cell.length_a   1.000
_cell.length_b   1.000
_cell.length_c   1.000
_cell.angle_alpha   90.00
_cell.angle_beta   90.00
_cell.angle_gamma   90.00
#
_symmetry.space_group_name_H-M   'P 1'
#
loop_
_entity.id
_entity.type
_entity.pdbx_description
1 polymer ?
#
loop_
_entity_poly.entity_id
_entity_poly.type
_entity_poly.pdbx_seq_one_letter_code
_entity_poly.pdbx_strand_id
1 'polypeptide(L)'
;MIEKFFCEIRAASDQSALEAKFAAAMRSLDVGTYNYGAGRMVAGEGPTVERFWTNMDPAWLQRYVERGYQRTDRLVTAGLVRVTPFFFEDVFCTPPLLPEQQEMETMFPFKKGIVVPMHSPFGRFGMVSAATALPADLWEQKKFGVMASISLVALLAHQRSEELAAQELAADAPLSERELETLRWSAYGKTSEEIALILGITERTVRKHVGSAMAKLDVKTRVQAVAKAIAAGLLKI
;
A
#
# COMPACT_ATOMS: atom_id res chain seq x y z
N MET A 1 -2.89 -19.88 15.69
CA MET A 1 -1.73 -19.24 14.97
C MET A 1 -2.17 -17.92 14.33
N ILE A 2 -3.11 -17.91 13.40
CA ILE A 2 -3.59 -16.69 12.69
C ILE A 2 -4.14 -15.63 13.64
N GLU A 3 -4.92 -16.01 14.66
CA GLU A 3 -5.45 -15.11 15.67
C GLU A 3 -4.36 -14.31 16.40
N LYS A 4 -3.23 -14.97 16.72
CA LYS A 4 -2.07 -14.30 17.31
C LYS A 4 -1.53 -13.20 16.40
N PHE A 5 -1.31 -13.49 15.11
CA PHE A 5 -0.82 -12.50 14.16
C PHE A 5 -1.79 -11.35 13.95
N PHE A 6 -3.11 -11.65 13.95
CA PHE A 6 -4.14 -10.63 13.90
C PHE A 6 -3.97 -9.59 15.02
N CYS A 7 -3.83 -10.06 16.27
CA CYS A 7 -3.64 -9.16 17.40
C CYS A 7 -2.30 -8.43 17.37
N GLU A 8 -1.22 -9.13 17.05
CA GLU A 8 0.13 -8.57 17.04
C GLU A 8 0.32 -7.50 15.97
N ILE A 9 -0.16 -7.73 14.75
CA ILE A 9 -0.05 -6.77 13.63
C ILE A 9 -0.85 -5.51 13.94
N ARG A 10 -2.08 -5.64 14.42
CA ARG A 10 -2.91 -4.49 14.78
C ARG A 10 -2.35 -3.67 15.92
N ALA A 11 -1.63 -4.30 16.85
CA ALA A 11 -1.00 -3.66 17.98
C ALA A 11 0.39 -3.06 17.67
N ALA A 12 0.85 -3.08 16.44
CA ALA A 12 2.13 -2.45 16.07
C ALA A 12 2.06 -0.94 16.31
N SER A 13 3.02 -0.40 17.07
CA SER A 13 3.06 1.01 17.46
C SER A 13 3.57 1.93 16.34
N ASP A 14 4.44 1.39 15.51
CA ASP A 14 5.17 2.10 14.45
C ASP A 14 5.50 1.15 13.30
N GLN A 15 6.06 1.70 12.22
CA GLN A 15 6.39 0.97 11.00
C GLN A 15 7.39 -0.17 11.28
N SER A 16 8.43 0.07 12.08
CA SER A 16 9.46 -0.93 12.38
C SER A 16 8.89 -2.13 13.16
N ALA A 17 8.02 -1.87 14.14
CA ALA A 17 7.31 -2.91 14.88
C ALA A 17 6.38 -3.71 13.95
N LEU A 18 5.71 -3.05 13.00
CA LEU A 18 4.87 -3.69 12.00
C LEU A 18 5.67 -4.64 11.11
N GLU A 19 6.80 -4.18 10.57
CA GLU A 19 7.69 -4.98 9.74
C GLU A 19 8.21 -6.23 10.47
N ALA A 20 8.63 -6.08 11.72
CA ALA A 20 9.11 -7.19 12.55
C ALA A 20 8.02 -8.25 12.77
N LYS A 21 6.79 -7.83 13.06
CA LYS A 21 5.64 -8.72 13.27
C LYS A 21 5.20 -9.40 11.97
N PHE A 22 5.20 -8.66 10.85
CA PHE A 22 4.95 -9.21 9.54
C PHE A 22 5.99 -10.28 9.17
N ALA A 23 7.28 -9.98 9.36
CA ALA A 23 8.35 -10.94 9.12
C ALA A 23 8.21 -12.22 9.96
N ALA A 24 7.81 -12.10 11.22
CA ALA A 24 7.55 -13.25 12.09
C ALA A 24 6.38 -14.10 11.58
N ALA A 25 5.31 -13.46 11.12
CA ALA A 25 4.16 -14.14 10.53
C ALA A 25 4.56 -14.89 9.25
N MET A 26 5.30 -14.25 8.34
CA MET A 26 5.76 -14.88 7.11
C MET A 26 6.62 -16.11 7.38
N ARG A 27 7.58 -16.03 8.30
CA ARG A 27 8.39 -17.21 8.69
C ARG A 27 7.56 -18.38 9.19
N SER A 28 6.53 -18.12 9.98
CA SER A 28 5.67 -19.19 10.52
C SER A 28 4.68 -19.78 9.50
N LEU A 29 4.58 -19.16 8.33
CA LEU A 29 3.79 -19.64 7.18
C LEU A 29 4.65 -20.29 6.10
N ASP A 30 5.87 -20.70 6.44
CA ASP A 30 6.83 -21.30 5.52
C ASP A 30 7.16 -20.43 4.29
N VAL A 31 7.17 -19.12 4.48
CA VAL A 31 7.61 -18.15 3.47
C VAL A 31 9.12 -17.97 3.58
N GLY A 32 9.83 -18.30 2.51
CA GLY A 32 11.29 -18.13 2.43
C GLY A 32 11.69 -16.69 2.13
N THR A 33 10.98 -16.08 1.18
CA THR A 33 11.25 -14.70 0.75
C THR A 33 9.95 -13.97 0.52
N TYR A 34 9.91 -12.70 0.92
CA TYR A 34 8.77 -11.84 0.66
C TYR A 34 9.19 -10.42 0.29
N ASN A 35 8.30 -9.76 -0.43
CA ASN A 35 8.33 -8.32 -0.66
C ASN A 35 6.95 -7.75 -0.32
N TYR A 36 6.94 -6.64 0.37
CA TYR A 36 5.77 -5.76 0.50
C TYR A 36 6.10 -4.44 -0.18
N GLY A 37 5.20 -3.99 -1.03
CA GLY A 37 5.25 -2.66 -1.63
C GLY A 37 3.88 -1.99 -1.50
N ALA A 38 3.86 -0.71 -1.16
CA ALA A 38 2.65 0.10 -1.16
C ALA A 38 2.94 1.49 -1.70
N GLY A 39 1.95 2.07 -2.37
CA GLY A 39 2.11 3.36 -3.00
C GLY A 39 0.84 3.81 -3.71
N ARG A 40 1.00 4.57 -4.78
CA ARG A 40 -0.10 5.12 -5.56
C ARG A 40 0.18 5.11 -7.06
N MET A 41 -0.88 5.07 -7.84
CA MET A 41 -0.83 5.30 -9.28
C MET A 41 -0.78 6.81 -9.54
N VAL A 42 0.25 7.25 -10.27
CA VAL A 42 0.39 8.65 -10.68
C VAL A 42 0.08 8.75 -12.17
N ALA A 43 -0.88 9.62 -12.52
CA ALA A 43 -1.28 9.79 -13.91
C ALA A 43 -0.10 10.24 -14.78
N GLY A 44 0.18 9.47 -15.84
CA GLY A 44 1.30 9.71 -16.76
C GLY A 44 2.66 9.16 -16.31
N GLU A 45 2.83 8.78 -15.05
CA GLU A 45 4.10 8.26 -14.50
C GLU A 45 4.03 6.77 -14.13
N GLY A 46 2.82 6.26 -13.85
CA GLY A 46 2.61 4.88 -13.40
C GLY A 46 2.67 4.70 -11.88
N PRO A 47 3.00 3.49 -11.41
CA PRO A 47 3.04 3.18 -9.98
C PRO A 47 4.26 3.82 -9.31
N THR A 48 4.01 4.58 -8.24
CA THR A 48 5.05 5.12 -7.36
C THR A 48 4.99 4.40 -6.02
N VAL A 49 6.07 3.72 -5.64
CA VAL A 49 6.18 3.01 -4.36
C VAL A 49 6.63 4.00 -3.29
N GLU A 50 5.83 4.11 -2.24
CA GLU A 50 6.07 5.01 -1.10
C GLU A 50 6.63 4.27 0.12
N ARG A 51 6.28 2.99 0.26
CA ARG A 51 6.73 2.10 1.34
C ARG A 51 7.11 0.75 0.77
N PHE A 52 8.25 0.25 1.20
CA PHE A 52 8.77 -1.04 0.76
C PHE A 52 9.56 -1.70 1.87
N TRP A 53 9.27 -2.97 2.15
CA TRP A 53 10.11 -3.81 3.00
C TRP A 53 10.19 -5.24 2.46
N THR A 54 11.30 -5.90 2.73
CA THR A 54 11.62 -7.20 2.18
C THR A 54 12.63 -7.93 3.05
N ASN A 55 12.69 -9.24 2.91
CA ASN A 55 13.79 -10.07 3.41
C ASN A 55 14.66 -10.65 2.28
N MET A 56 14.57 -10.10 1.09
CA MET A 56 15.42 -10.51 -0.03
C MET A 56 16.88 -10.13 0.22
N ASP A 57 17.78 -10.89 -0.44
CA ASP A 57 19.20 -10.55 -0.47
C ASP A 57 19.41 -9.13 -1.01
N PRO A 58 20.16 -8.27 -0.28
CA PRO A 58 20.41 -6.88 -0.70
C PRO A 58 21.07 -6.76 -2.08
N ALA A 59 21.95 -7.69 -2.46
CA ALA A 59 22.63 -7.65 -3.75
C ALA A 59 21.64 -7.95 -4.90
N TRP A 60 20.69 -8.86 -4.67
CA TRP A 60 19.59 -9.09 -5.60
C TRP A 60 18.69 -7.86 -5.73
N LEU A 61 18.32 -7.25 -4.62
CA LEU A 61 17.47 -6.05 -4.62
C LEU A 61 18.14 -4.88 -5.35
N GLN A 62 19.43 -4.66 -5.10
CA GLN A 62 20.21 -3.64 -5.81
C GLN A 62 20.17 -3.87 -7.31
N ARG A 63 20.46 -5.10 -7.78
CA ARG A 63 20.39 -5.47 -9.19
C ARG A 63 19.00 -5.27 -9.78
N TYR A 64 17.95 -5.65 -9.03
CA TYR A 64 16.55 -5.48 -9.45
C TYR A 64 16.23 -4.02 -9.77
N VAL A 65 16.69 -3.10 -8.93
CA VAL A 65 16.50 -1.65 -9.12
C VAL A 65 17.37 -1.11 -10.24
N GLU A 66 18.67 -1.44 -10.26
CA GLU A 66 19.63 -0.96 -11.28
C GLU A 66 19.24 -1.37 -12.72
N ARG A 67 18.71 -2.58 -12.86
CA ARG A 67 18.24 -3.10 -14.15
C ARG A 67 16.83 -2.62 -14.52
N GLY A 68 16.13 -1.97 -13.60
CA GLY A 68 14.77 -1.48 -13.81
C GLY A 68 13.72 -2.59 -13.94
N TYR A 69 13.98 -3.78 -13.38
CA TYR A 69 13.08 -4.94 -13.49
C TYR A 69 11.68 -4.66 -12.93
N GLN A 70 11.53 -3.73 -11.98
CA GLN A 70 10.23 -3.31 -11.46
C GLN A 70 9.24 -2.83 -12.53
N ARG A 71 9.74 -2.42 -13.70
CA ARG A 71 8.90 -1.95 -14.83
C ARG A 71 8.40 -3.09 -15.71
N THR A 72 9.10 -4.21 -15.71
CA THR A 72 8.83 -5.36 -16.58
C THR A 72 8.47 -6.63 -15.82
N ASP A 73 8.57 -6.61 -14.48
CA ASP A 73 8.19 -7.73 -13.61
C ASP A 73 6.73 -8.10 -13.78
N ARG A 74 6.51 -9.31 -14.29
CA ARG A 74 5.16 -9.81 -14.60
C ARG A 74 4.32 -10.04 -13.35
N LEU A 75 4.93 -10.37 -12.20
CA LEU A 75 4.21 -10.50 -10.93
C LEU A 75 3.71 -9.12 -10.46
N VAL A 76 4.55 -8.09 -10.58
CA VAL A 76 4.17 -6.71 -10.26
C VAL A 76 3.07 -6.23 -11.20
N THR A 77 3.25 -6.38 -12.50
CA THR A 77 2.28 -5.95 -13.50
C THR A 77 0.92 -6.65 -13.31
N ALA A 78 0.93 -7.96 -13.07
CA ALA A 78 -0.28 -8.72 -12.78
C ALA A 78 -0.94 -8.28 -11.47
N GLY A 79 -0.15 -8.01 -10.42
CA GLY A 79 -0.65 -7.56 -9.12
C GLY A 79 -1.28 -6.17 -9.14
N LEU A 80 -0.85 -5.29 -10.05
CA LEU A 80 -1.47 -3.96 -10.21
C LEU A 80 -2.85 -3.99 -10.88
N VAL A 81 -3.19 -5.09 -11.58
CA VAL A 81 -4.46 -5.22 -12.32
C VAL A 81 -5.42 -6.19 -11.67
N ARG A 82 -4.91 -7.27 -11.07
CA ARG A 82 -5.74 -8.30 -10.42
C ARG A 82 -6.22 -7.79 -9.06
N VAL A 83 -7.43 -8.21 -8.67
CA VAL A 83 -8.03 -7.88 -7.36
C VAL A 83 -8.04 -9.05 -6.38
N THR A 84 -7.72 -10.25 -6.86
CA THR A 84 -7.65 -11.47 -6.05
C THR A 84 -6.22 -11.98 -5.95
N PRO A 85 -5.85 -12.65 -4.86
CA PRO A 85 -4.58 -13.36 -4.75
C PRO A 85 -4.41 -14.37 -5.88
N PHE A 86 -3.16 -14.59 -6.31
CA PHE A 86 -2.83 -15.53 -7.38
C PHE A 86 -1.47 -16.18 -7.11
N PHE A 87 -1.26 -17.34 -7.74
CA PHE A 87 0.01 -18.05 -7.67
C PHE A 87 1.02 -17.53 -8.69
N PHE A 88 2.31 -17.66 -8.42
CA PHE A 88 3.37 -17.35 -9.37
C PHE A 88 3.21 -18.14 -10.67
N GLU A 89 2.79 -19.40 -10.53
CA GLU A 89 2.53 -20.31 -11.64
C GLU A 89 1.49 -19.76 -12.63
N ASP A 90 0.50 -19.02 -12.15
CA ASP A 90 -0.54 -18.40 -13.01
C ASP A 90 0.02 -17.35 -13.96
N VAL A 91 1.21 -16.82 -13.66
CA VAL A 91 1.93 -15.83 -14.49
C VAL A 91 3.03 -16.49 -15.28
N PHE A 92 3.79 -17.40 -14.64
CA PHE A 92 4.93 -18.06 -15.27
C PHE A 92 4.57 -19.24 -16.17
N CYS A 93 3.29 -19.60 -16.27
CA CYS A 93 2.80 -20.62 -17.21
C CYS A 93 2.97 -20.22 -18.69
N THR A 94 3.11 -18.92 -18.97
CA THR A 94 3.45 -18.41 -20.30
C THR A 94 4.90 -17.97 -20.35
N PRO A 95 5.59 -18.11 -21.50
CA PRO A 95 6.98 -17.65 -21.64
C PRO A 95 7.05 -16.11 -21.53
N PRO A 96 8.16 -15.56 -21.03
CA PRO A 96 8.40 -14.12 -21.01
C PRO A 96 8.46 -13.55 -22.44
N LEU A 97 7.89 -12.34 -22.61
CA LEU A 97 7.83 -11.68 -23.91
C LEU A 97 9.04 -10.79 -24.16
N LEU A 98 9.68 -10.30 -23.10
CA LEU A 98 10.81 -9.36 -23.19
C LEU A 98 12.11 -10.03 -22.69
N PRO A 99 13.26 -9.70 -23.28
CA PRO A 99 14.57 -10.21 -22.83
C PRO A 99 14.83 -9.93 -21.35
N GLU A 100 14.45 -8.75 -20.84
CA GLU A 100 14.62 -8.35 -19.44
C GLU A 100 13.78 -9.22 -18.51
N GLN A 101 12.58 -9.61 -18.92
CA GLN A 101 11.72 -10.56 -18.17
C GLN A 101 12.39 -11.93 -18.10
N GLN A 102 12.93 -12.41 -19.21
CA GLN A 102 13.63 -13.69 -19.27
C GLN A 102 14.89 -13.69 -18.39
N GLU A 103 15.68 -12.61 -18.45
CA GLU A 103 16.86 -12.45 -17.60
C GLU A 103 16.46 -12.48 -16.12
N MET A 104 15.49 -11.66 -15.73
CA MET A 104 14.99 -11.58 -14.36
C MET A 104 14.47 -12.93 -13.88
N GLU A 105 13.59 -13.58 -14.66
CA GLU A 105 12.97 -14.85 -14.27
C GLU A 105 13.97 -16.01 -14.23
N THR A 106 15.04 -15.96 -15.05
CA THR A 106 16.13 -16.96 -15.00
C THR A 106 16.94 -16.81 -13.71
N MET A 107 17.17 -15.58 -13.29
CA MET A 107 17.95 -15.28 -12.10
C MET A 107 17.12 -15.34 -10.80
N PHE A 108 15.79 -15.21 -10.90
CA PHE A 108 14.90 -15.28 -9.74
C PHE A 108 14.77 -16.74 -9.28
N PRO A 109 15.28 -17.08 -8.09
CA PRO A 109 15.41 -18.48 -7.67
C PRO A 109 14.07 -19.12 -7.28
N PHE A 110 13.03 -18.31 -7.11
CA PHE A 110 11.74 -18.76 -6.57
C PHE A 110 10.70 -18.86 -7.69
N LYS A 111 10.20 -20.06 -7.93
CA LYS A 111 9.18 -20.32 -8.96
C LYS A 111 7.79 -20.58 -8.37
N LYS A 112 7.71 -20.74 -7.07
CA LYS A 112 6.47 -21.06 -6.34
C LYS A 112 6.20 -20.01 -5.27
N GLY A 113 5.01 -19.53 -5.23
CA GLY A 113 4.61 -18.50 -4.29
C GLY A 113 3.28 -17.88 -4.67
N ILE A 114 2.95 -16.83 -3.98
CA ILE A 114 1.70 -16.10 -4.15
C ILE A 114 1.94 -14.59 -4.21
N VAL A 115 1.08 -13.92 -4.94
CA VAL A 115 0.94 -12.46 -4.89
C VAL A 115 -0.43 -12.13 -4.30
N VAL A 116 -0.44 -11.23 -3.35
CA VAL A 116 -1.66 -10.67 -2.75
C VAL A 116 -1.74 -9.19 -3.12
N PRO A 117 -2.54 -8.85 -4.13
CA PRO A 117 -2.81 -7.46 -4.47
C PRO A 117 -3.81 -6.86 -3.48
N MET A 118 -3.62 -5.59 -3.17
CA MET A 118 -4.48 -4.81 -2.29
C MET A 118 -4.73 -3.45 -2.94
N HIS A 119 -5.99 -3.15 -3.22
CA HIS A 119 -6.37 -1.90 -3.85
C HIS A 119 -7.16 -1.06 -2.86
N SER A 120 -6.73 0.19 -2.71
CA SER A 120 -7.36 1.17 -1.84
C SER A 120 -7.92 2.32 -2.67
N PRO A 121 -8.86 3.11 -2.14
CA PRO A 121 -9.39 4.27 -2.83
C PRO A 121 -8.30 5.24 -3.33
N PHE A 122 -8.65 6.06 -4.33
CA PHE A 122 -7.80 7.13 -4.89
C PHE A 122 -6.50 6.63 -5.56
N GLY A 123 -6.54 5.42 -6.16
CA GLY A 123 -5.41 4.86 -6.86
C GLY A 123 -4.27 4.38 -5.96
N ARG A 124 -4.50 4.24 -4.67
CA ARG A 124 -3.53 3.64 -3.75
C ARG A 124 -3.54 2.12 -3.91
N PHE A 125 -2.38 1.53 -3.79
CA PHE A 125 -2.21 0.09 -3.86
C PHE A 125 -1.23 -0.41 -2.79
N GLY A 126 -1.41 -1.66 -2.43
CA GLY A 126 -0.43 -2.47 -1.73
C GLY A 126 -0.27 -3.81 -2.44
N MET A 127 0.86 -4.45 -2.26
CA MET A 127 1.11 -5.77 -2.79
C MET A 127 2.08 -6.53 -1.89
N VAL A 128 1.76 -7.78 -1.61
CA VAL A 128 2.69 -8.75 -1.04
C VAL A 128 3.01 -9.79 -2.10
N SER A 129 4.29 -10.01 -2.35
CA SER A 129 4.81 -11.16 -3.09
C SER A 129 5.53 -12.06 -2.10
N ALA A 130 5.14 -13.32 -1.99
CA ALA A 130 5.66 -14.27 -1.01
C ALA A 130 6.01 -15.60 -1.67
N ALA A 131 7.30 -15.90 -1.71
CA ALA A 131 7.82 -17.16 -2.23
C ALA A 131 7.89 -18.21 -1.11
N THR A 132 7.41 -19.42 -1.40
CA THR A 132 7.40 -20.51 -0.43
C THR A 132 8.78 -21.14 -0.25
N ALA A 133 9.07 -21.57 0.98
CA ALA A 133 10.19 -22.46 1.31
C ALA A 133 9.79 -23.95 1.30
N LEU A 134 8.53 -24.28 1.07
CA LEU A 134 8.01 -25.64 1.08
C LEU A 134 8.54 -26.46 -0.12
N PRO A 135 8.84 -27.76 0.08
CA PRO A 135 9.00 -28.71 -1.01
C PRO A 135 7.79 -28.76 -1.93
N ALA A 136 8.00 -29.17 -3.18
CA ALA A 136 6.99 -29.10 -4.23
C ALA A 136 5.71 -29.87 -3.90
N ASP A 137 5.84 -31.06 -3.35
CA ASP A 137 4.73 -31.92 -2.95
C ASP A 137 3.90 -31.34 -1.81
N LEU A 138 4.57 -30.78 -0.80
CA LEU A 138 3.90 -30.11 0.31
C LEU A 138 3.25 -28.78 -0.14
N TRP A 139 3.87 -28.07 -1.08
CA TRP A 139 3.29 -26.88 -1.66
C TRP A 139 1.95 -27.19 -2.31
N GLU A 140 1.90 -28.19 -3.20
CA GLU A 140 0.64 -28.55 -3.89
C GLU A 140 -0.49 -28.93 -2.92
N GLN A 141 -0.14 -29.58 -1.79
CA GLN A 141 -1.12 -29.95 -0.78
C GLN A 141 -1.64 -28.76 0.05
N LYS A 142 -0.77 -27.77 0.30
CA LYS A 142 -1.05 -26.70 1.27
C LYS A 142 -1.30 -25.33 0.64
N LYS A 143 -1.01 -25.12 -0.65
CA LYS A 143 -0.94 -23.80 -1.28
C LYS A 143 -2.18 -22.94 -1.07
N PHE A 144 -3.39 -23.49 -1.11
CA PHE A 144 -4.61 -22.72 -0.87
C PHE A 144 -4.75 -22.27 0.58
N GLY A 145 -4.41 -23.11 1.55
CA GLY A 145 -4.41 -22.73 2.97
C GLY A 145 -3.35 -21.69 3.30
N VAL A 146 -2.15 -21.84 2.72
CA VAL A 146 -1.07 -20.87 2.82
C VAL A 146 -1.48 -19.54 2.19
N MET A 147 -2.08 -19.57 0.99
CA MET A 147 -2.58 -18.38 0.30
C MET A 147 -3.61 -17.64 1.16
N ALA A 148 -4.59 -18.34 1.73
CA ALA A 148 -5.60 -17.72 2.59
C ALA A 148 -4.97 -17.06 3.83
N SER A 149 -4.00 -17.73 4.46
CA SER A 149 -3.30 -17.23 5.64
C SER A 149 -2.44 -16.01 5.34
N ILE A 150 -1.66 -16.05 4.27
CA ILE A 150 -0.82 -14.92 3.84
C ILE A 150 -1.70 -13.75 3.40
N SER A 151 -2.81 -13.99 2.71
CA SER A 151 -3.73 -12.94 2.29
C SER A 151 -4.30 -12.17 3.48
N LEU A 152 -4.70 -12.87 4.54
CA LEU A 152 -5.18 -12.22 5.75
C LEU A 152 -4.09 -11.39 6.44
N VAL A 153 -2.89 -11.95 6.59
CA VAL A 153 -1.74 -11.25 7.18
C VAL A 153 -1.35 -10.02 6.35
N ALA A 154 -1.34 -10.14 5.01
CA ALA A 154 -1.04 -9.05 4.09
C ALA A 154 -2.04 -7.90 4.19
N LEU A 155 -3.35 -8.22 4.20
CA LEU A 155 -4.42 -7.22 4.35
C LEU A 155 -4.32 -6.47 5.68
N LEU A 156 -4.10 -7.19 6.78
CA LEU A 156 -3.95 -6.58 8.11
C LEU A 156 -2.72 -5.68 8.19
N ALA A 157 -1.58 -6.15 7.65
CA ALA A 157 -0.35 -5.38 7.62
C ALA A 157 -0.49 -4.12 6.74
N HIS A 158 -1.14 -4.24 5.60
CA HIS A 158 -1.40 -3.11 4.71
C HIS A 158 -2.31 -2.08 5.38
N GLN A 159 -3.42 -2.50 5.97
CA GLN A 159 -4.30 -1.60 6.71
C GLN A 159 -3.54 -0.88 7.83
N ARG A 160 -2.76 -1.61 8.64
CA ARG A 160 -1.99 -1.00 9.72
C ARG A 160 -0.93 -0.03 9.21
N SER A 161 -0.24 -0.36 8.11
CA SER A 161 0.73 0.52 7.47
C SER A 161 0.08 1.83 6.97
N GLU A 162 -1.12 1.77 6.40
CA GLU A 162 -1.89 2.96 6.00
C GLU A 162 -2.29 3.81 7.23
N GLU A 163 -2.73 3.18 8.32
CA GLU A 163 -3.08 3.87 9.57
C GLU A 163 -1.87 4.59 10.18
N LEU A 164 -0.71 3.93 10.23
CA LEU A 164 0.53 4.52 10.75
C LEU A 164 0.98 5.71 9.89
N ALA A 165 0.97 5.57 8.57
CA ALA A 165 1.31 6.67 7.66
C ALA A 165 0.34 7.86 7.80
N ALA A 166 -0.94 7.60 8.02
CA ALA A 166 -1.92 8.65 8.29
C ALA A 166 -1.66 9.35 9.63
N GLN A 167 -1.25 8.61 10.66
CA GLN A 167 -0.86 9.17 11.96
C GLN A 167 0.39 10.05 11.87
N GLU A 168 1.41 9.59 11.14
CA GLU A 168 2.64 10.37 10.88
C GLU A 168 2.32 11.69 10.16
N LEU A 169 1.53 11.61 9.08
CA LEU A 169 1.13 12.82 8.36
C LEU A 169 0.28 13.77 9.22
N ALA A 170 -0.59 13.23 10.07
CA ALA A 170 -1.39 14.05 10.99
C ALA A 170 -0.52 14.74 12.05
N ALA A 171 0.58 14.10 12.48
CA ALA A 171 1.54 14.69 13.41
C ALA A 171 2.38 15.80 12.74
N ASP A 172 2.81 15.58 11.49
CA ASP A 172 3.63 16.53 10.74
C ASP A 172 2.85 17.76 10.26
N ALA A 173 1.57 17.58 9.94
CA ALA A 173 0.70 18.64 9.44
C ALA A 173 -0.65 18.65 10.19
N PRO A 174 -0.67 19.02 11.48
CA PRO A 174 -1.89 18.95 12.29
C PRO A 174 -2.95 19.91 11.80
N LEU A 175 -3.98 19.37 11.13
CA LEU A 175 -5.16 20.15 10.78
C LEU A 175 -6.01 20.34 12.03
N SER A 176 -6.44 21.58 12.28
CA SER A 176 -7.40 21.87 13.33
C SER A 176 -8.78 21.30 12.98
N GLU A 177 -9.64 21.09 13.99
CA GLU A 177 -11.01 20.62 13.77
C GLU A 177 -11.77 21.50 12.78
N ARG A 178 -11.58 22.83 12.84
CA ARG A 178 -12.22 23.78 11.92
C ARG A 178 -11.69 23.70 10.49
N GLU A 179 -10.42 23.40 10.31
CA GLU A 179 -9.84 23.12 8.97
C GLU A 179 -10.40 21.82 8.40
N LEU A 180 -10.46 20.75 9.19
CA LEU A 180 -11.04 19.47 8.79
C LEU A 180 -12.54 19.60 8.45
N GLU A 181 -13.30 20.31 9.28
CA GLU A 181 -14.72 20.56 9.07
C GLU A 181 -14.97 21.35 7.77
N THR A 182 -14.17 22.38 7.54
CA THR A 182 -14.22 23.18 6.31
C THR A 182 -13.86 22.36 5.07
N LEU A 183 -12.83 21.50 5.16
CA LEU A 183 -12.46 20.59 4.08
C LEU A 183 -13.54 19.52 3.82
N ARG A 184 -14.23 19.05 4.87
CA ARG A 184 -15.33 18.08 4.75
C ARG A 184 -16.48 18.65 3.94
N TRP A 185 -16.94 19.87 4.25
CA TRP A 185 -17.98 20.55 3.48
C TRP A 185 -17.53 20.88 2.06
N SER A 186 -16.22 21.16 1.89
CA SER A 186 -15.61 21.32 0.58
C SER A 186 -15.66 20.04 -0.26
N ALA A 187 -15.48 18.89 0.35
CA ALA A 187 -15.60 17.58 -0.29
C ALA A 187 -17.03 17.30 -0.78
N TYR A 188 -18.03 17.78 -0.05
CA TYR A 188 -19.43 17.74 -0.47
C TYR A 188 -19.80 18.82 -1.51
N GLY A 189 -18.83 19.54 -2.05
CA GLY A 189 -19.04 20.54 -3.12
C GLY A 189 -19.58 21.87 -2.64
N LYS A 190 -19.62 22.16 -1.32
CA LYS A 190 -20.13 23.40 -0.77
C LYS A 190 -19.20 24.58 -1.08
N THR A 191 -19.78 25.71 -1.44
CA THR A 191 -19.06 26.98 -1.62
C THR A 191 -18.62 27.55 -0.28
N SER A 192 -17.72 28.57 -0.29
CA SER A 192 -17.31 29.21 0.95
C SER A 192 -18.46 29.96 1.65
N GLU A 193 -19.41 30.50 0.88
CA GLU A 193 -20.62 31.13 1.42
C GLU A 193 -21.53 30.12 2.11
N GLU A 194 -21.81 28.99 1.45
CA GLU A 194 -22.64 27.92 2.04
C GLU A 194 -21.98 27.34 3.31
N ILE A 195 -20.66 27.15 3.30
CA ILE A 195 -19.91 26.67 4.47
C ILE A 195 -19.98 27.69 5.61
N ALA A 196 -19.88 28.97 5.29
CA ALA A 196 -20.01 30.04 6.27
C ALA A 196 -21.38 30.01 6.98
N LEU A 197 -22.46 29.80 6.21
CA LEU A 197 -23.80 29.62 6.76
C LEU A 197 -23.93 28.37 7.63
N ILE A 198 -23.41 27.25 7.17
CA ILE A 198 -23.46 25.95 7.88
C ILE A 198 -22.71 26.04 9.22
N LEU A 199 -21.52 26.67 9.21
CA LEU A 199 -20.65 26.71 10.39
C LEU A 199 -20.90 27.92 11.31
N GLY A 200 -21.77 28.83 10.91
CA GLY A 200 -22.05 30.05 11.67
C GLY A 200 -20.86 31.01 11.76
N ILE A 201 -20.03 31.10 10.69
CA ILE A 201 -18.83 31.94 10.61
C ILE A 201 -18.88 32.79 9.34
N THR A 202 -17.93 33.73 9.17
CA THR A 202 -17.88 34.54 7.96
C THR A 202 -17.22 33.77 6.82
N GLU A 203 -17.55 34.11 5.57
CA GLU A 203 -16.89 33.55 4.38
C GLU A 203 -15.37 33.79 4.40
N ARG A 204 -14.95 34.98 4.87
CA ARG A 204 -13.52 35.29 5.07
C ARG A 204 -12.84 34.29 5.99
N THR A 205 -13.51 33.85 7.07
CA THR A 205 -13.00 32.87 8.02
C THR A 205 -12.89 31.49 7.37
N VAL A 206 -13.88 31.11 6.56
CA VAL A 206 -13.83 29.85 5.78
C VAL A 206 -12.63 29.87 4.84
N ARG A 207 -12.44 30.94 4.07
CA ARG A 207 -11.27 31.06 3.17
C ARG A 207 -9.94 31.01 3.92
N LYS A 208 -9.88 31.57 5.13
CA LYS A 208 -8.69 31.47 5.99
C LYS A 208 -8.41 30.04 6.40
N HIS A 209 -9.43 29.27 6.83
CA HIS A 209 -9.28 27.87 7.20
C HIS A 209 -8.85 27.01 5.99
N VAL A 210 -9.45 27.22 4.82
CA VAL A 210 -9.02 26.55 3.57
C VAL A 210 -7.56 26.88 3.25
N GLY A 211 -7.17 28.14 3.29
CA GLY A 211 -5.80 28.57 2.99
C GLY A 211 -4.78 27.99 3.98
N SER A 212 -5.12 27.96 5.27
CA SER A 212 -4.28 27.35 6.31
C SER A 212 -4.13 25.83 6.08
N ALA A 213 -5.23 25.14 5.80
CA ALA A 213 -5.21 23.72 5.48
C ALA A 213 -4.37 23.43 4.22
N MET A 214 -4.51 24.23 3.18
CA MET A 214 -3.71 24.12 1.95
C MET A 214 -2.21 24.28 2.23
N ALA A 215 -1.83 25.26 3.04
CA ALA A 215 -0.43 25.48 3.44
C ALA A 215 0.13 24.30 4.23
N LYS A 216 -0.61 23.80 5.23
CA LYS A 216 -0.22 22.64 6.03
C LYS A 216 -0.09 21.35 5.22
N LEU A 217 -0.97 21.19 4.24
CA LEU A 217 -0.95 20.02 3.34
C LEU A 217 0.01 20.19 2.16
N ASP A 218 0.71 21.32 2.05
CA ASP A 218 1.60 21.65 0.94
C ASP A 218 0.94 21.41 -0.42
N VAL A 219 -0.18 22.12 -0.66
CA VAL A 219 -0.95 22.04 -1.91
C VAL A 219 -1.40 23.42 -2.36
N LYS A 220 -1.66 23.57 -3.66
CA LYS A 220 -1.98 24.87 -4.28
C LYS A 220 -3.47 25.15 -4.47
N THR A 221 -4.32 24.12 -4.38
CA THR A 221 -5.76 24.27 -4.63
C THR A 221 -6.58 23.59 -3.54
N ARG A 222 -7.81 24.09 -3.33
CA ARG A 222 -8.79 23.50 -2.42
C ARG A 222 -9.12 22.04 -2.78
N VAL A 223 -9.22 21.73 -4.07
CA VAL A 223 -9.48 20.38 -4.55
C VAL A 223 -8.33 19.45 -4.20
N GLN A 224 -7.08 19.91 -4.36
CA GLN A 224 -5.91 19.15 -3.94
C GLN A 224 -5.87 18.94 -2.43
N ALA A 225 -6.27 19.94 -1.62
CA ALA A 225 -6.32 19.82 -0.16
C ALA A 225 -7.34 18.76 0.27
N VAL A 226 -8.52 18.75 -0.31
CA VAL A 226 -9.54 17.73 -0.08
C VAL A 226 -9.04 16.36 -0.48
N ALA A 227 -8.52 16.21 -1.70
CA ALA A 227 -8.01 14.93 -2.21
C ALA A 227 -6.88 14.38 -1.34
N LYS A 228 -5.92 15.24 -0.94
CA LYS A 228 -4.80 14.83 -0.07
C LYS A 228 -5.26 14.44 1.33
N ALA A 229 -6.19 15.21 1.92
CA ALA A 229 -6.74 14.91 3.24
C ALA A 229 -7.52 13.57 3.27
N ILE A 230 -8.27 13.26 2.20
CA ILE A 230 -8.98 11.98 2.06
C ILE A 230 -7.98 10.84 1.84
N ALA A 231 -7.04 11.01 0.91
CA ALA A 231 -6.03 9.99 0.62
C ALA A 231 -5.15 9.66 1.83
N ALA A 232 -4.92 10.63 2.71
CA ALA A 232 -4.18 10.47 3.95
C ALA A 232 -5.03 9.94 5.12
N GLY A 233 -6.33 9.67 4.93
CA GLY A 233 -7.22 9.22 5.99
C GLY A 233 -7.55 10.29 7.05
N LEU A 234 -7.13 11.54 6.86
CA LEU A 234 -7.43 12.67 7.74
C LEU A 234 -8.89 13.12 7.64
N LEU A 235 -9.49 12.89 6.48
CA LEU A 235 -10.87 13.24 6.19
C LEU A 235 -11.63 11.99 5.75
N LYS A 236 -12.70 11.67 6.47
CA LYS A 236 -13.67 10.61 6.09
C LYS A 236 -14.94 11.28 5.59
N ILE A 237 -15.42 10.90 4.42
CA ILE A 237 -16.65 11.33 3.76
C ILE A 237 -17.60 10.14 3.58
#